data_5ad072b770c04f0cf00a92171f57f380
#
_entry.id   5ad072b770c04f0cf00a92171f57f380
#
_cell.length_a   1.000
_cell.length_b   1.000
_cell.length_c   1.000
_cell.angle_alpha   90.00
_cell.angle_beta   90.00
_cell.angle_gamma   90.00
#
_symmetry.space_group_name_H-M   'P 1'
#
loop_
_entity.id
_entity.type
_entity.pdbx_description
1 polymer ?
#
loop_
_entity_poly.entity_id
_entity_poly.type
_entity_poly.pdbx_seq_one_letter_code
_entity_poly.pdbx_strand_id
1 'polypeptide(L)'
;MVVLHVTVQVKPEHVAEFLEVVRYDAEHSENDEPGCLRFDVIQDKDDPNRFYFYEVYRDEAALDAHRQTPHFKHYFEKSRS
;
A
#
# COMPACT_ATOMS: atom_id res chain seq x y z
N MET A 1 0.18 -17.22 -7.29
CA MET A 1 -0.35 -15.87 -7.09
C MET A 1 -0.59 -15.64 -5.60
N VAL A 2 -0.16 -14.49 -5.11
CA VAL A 2 -0.34 -14.12 -3.69
C VAL A 2 -1.25 -12.90 -3.63
N VAL A 3 -2.29 -12.97 -2.80
CA VAL A 3 -3.25 -11.87 -2.62
C VAL A 3 -3.20 -11.40 -1.17
N LEU A 4 -3.05 -10.09 -0.98
CA LEU A 4 -3.09 -9.48 0.35
C LEU A 4 -4.31 -8.58 0.47
N HIS A 5 -4.99 -8.70 1.60
CA HIS A 5 -6.02 -7.75 2.03
C HIS A 5 -5.51 -7.08 3.29
N VAL A 6 -5.33 -5.77 3.24
CA VAL A 6 -4.80 -5.01 4.36
C VAL A 6 -5.85 -3.99 4.81
N THR A 7 -6.08 -3.90 6.11
CA THR A 7 -6.97 -2.89 6.69
C THR A 7 -6.13 -1.95 7.55
N VAL A 8 -6.27 -0.65 7.33
CA VAL A 8 -5.51 0.37 8.05
C VAL A 8 -6.48 1.41 8.61
N GLN A 9 -6.34 1.71 9.91
CA GLN A 9 -7.05 2.80 10.55
C GLN A 9 -6.06 3.95 10.77
N VAL A 10 -6.35 5.12 10.23
CA VAL A 10 -5.45 6.27 10.26
C VAL A 10 -6.03 7.36 11.17
N LYS A 11 -5.17 8.03 11.94
CA LYS A 11 -5.62 9.16 12.74
C LYS A 11 -6.09 10.28 11.81
N PRO A 12 -7.20 10.98 12.15
CA PRO A 12 -7.76 12.01 11.25
C PRO A 12 -6.74 13.06 10.80
N GLU A 13 -5.86 13.48 11.69
CA GLU A 13 -4.86 14.51 11.40
C GLU A 13 -3.76 14.03 10.46
N HIS A 14 -3.65 12.72 10.22
CA HIS A 14 -2.62 12.14 9.35
C HIS A 14 -3.16 11.64 8.01
N VAL A 15 -4.46 11.76 7.75
CA VAL A 15 -5.07 11.19 6.54
C VAL A 15 -4.48 11.77 5.26
N ALA A 16 -4.31 13.09 5.19
CA ALA A 16 -3.77 13.72 3.98
C ALA A 16 -2.35 13.24 3.66
N GLU A 17 -1.49 13.19 4.68
CA GLU A 17 -0.12 12.69 4.51
C GLU A 17 -0.10 11.22 4.16
N PHE A 18 -0.96 10.43 4.81
CA PHE A 18 -1.08 8.99 4.54
C PHE A 18 -1.46 8.74 3.08
N LEU A 19 -2.43 9.49 2.56
CA LEU A 19 -2.87 9.33 1.17
C LEU A 19 -1.74 9.61 0.17
N GLU A 20 -0.94 10.63 0.41
CA GLU A 20 0.19 10.94 -0.45
C GLU A 20 1.19 9.78 -0.46
N VAL A 21 1.52 9.27 0.72
CA VAL A 21 2.53 8.22 0.88
C VAL A 21 2.04 6.91 0.28
N VAL A 22 0.79 6.52 0.53
CA VAL A 22 0.27 5.24 0.04
C VAL A 22 0.01 5.28 -1.47
N ARG A 23 -0.38 6.44 -2.02
CA ARG A 23 -0.53 6.58 -3.47
C ARG A 23 0.82 6.43 -4.17
N TYR A 24 1.84 7.00 -3.59
CA TYR A 24 3.20 6.86 -4.11
C TYR A 24 3.62 5.39 -4.10
N ASP A 25 3.38 4.69 -2.99
CA ASP A 25 3.70 3.27 -2.88
C ASP A 25 2.93 2.43 -3.92
N ALA A 26 1.62 2.65 -4.02
CA ALA A 26 0.79 1.89 -4.96
C ALA A 26 1.19 2.13 -6.41
N GLU A 27 1.42 3.39 -6.79
CA GLU A 27 1.79 3.74 -8.15
C GLU A 27 3.13 3.14 -8.54
N HIS A 28 4.13 3.26 -7.68
CA HIS A 28 5.45 2.69 -7.97
C HIS A 28 5.45 1.17 -7.91
N SER A 29 4.63 0.58 -7.07
CA SER A 29 4.51 -0.87 -7.03
C SER A 29 3.97 -1.42 -8.35
N GLU A 30 2.90 -0.82 -8.87
CA GLU A 30 2.33 -1.27 -10.15
C GLU A 30 3.22 -0.96 -11.34
N ASN A 31 3.88 0.19 -11.34
CA ASN A 31 4.67 0.64 -12.50
C ASN A 31 6.09 0.08 -12.52
N ASP A 32 6.71 -0.09 -11.35
CA ASP A 32 8.13 -0.41 -11.26
C ASP A 32 8.42 -1.87 -10.92
N GLU A 33 7.44 -2.59 -10.38
CA GLU A 33 7.63 -3.97 -9.94
C GLU A 33 6.95 -4.94 -10.91
N PRO A 34 7.72 -5.73 -11.68
CA PRO A 34 7.13 -6.67 -12.64
C PRO A 34 6.22 -7.71 -11.99
N GLY A 35 6.49 -8.04 -10.73
CA GLY A 35 5.71 -9.05 -10.01
C GLY A 35 4.49 -8.50 -9.27
N CYS A 36 4.31 -7.18 -9.25
CA CYS A 36 3.11 -6.57 -8.66
C CYS A 36 2.04 -6.44 -9.75
N LEU A 37 1.02 -7.26 -9.66
CA LEU A 37 -0.02 -7.33 -10.69
C LEU A 37 -1.16 -6.34 -10.44
N ARG A 38 -1.37 -5.96 -9.18
CA ARG A 38 -2.43 -5.03 -8.80
C ARG A 38 -2.15 -4.46 -7.42
N PHE A 39 -2.48 -3.20 -7.22
CA PHE A 39 -2.39 -2.55 -5.91
C PHE A 39 -3.47 -1.47 -5.85
N ASP A 40 -4.60 -1.80 -5.23
CA ASP A 40 -5.72 -0.87 -5.07
C ASP A 40 -5.72 -0.27 -3.67
N VAL A 41 -5.98 1.02 -3.60
CA VAL A 41 -6.16 1.73 -2.34
C VAL A 41 -7.62 2.16 -2.27
N ILE A 42 -8.32 1.69 -1.24
CA ILE A 42 -9.76 1.89 -1.10
C ILE A 42 -10.04 2.60 0.21
N GLN A 43 -10.83 3.66 0.17
CA GLN A 43 -11.27 4.37 1.37
C GLN A 43 -12.65 3.85 1.76
N ASP A 44 -12.85 3.63 3.06
CA ASP A 44 -14.14 3.15 3.56
C ASP A 44 -15.24 4.18 3.26
N LYS A 45 -16.40 3.69 2.89
CA LYS A 45 -17.54 4.54 2.54
C LYS A 45 -18.03 5.37 3.74
N ASP A 46 -18.04 4.77 4.93
CA ASP A 46 -18.63 5.38 6.11
C ASP A 46 -17.62 5.95 7.09
N ASP A 47 -16.32 5.55 6.95
CA ASP A 47 -15.25 6.03 7.82
C ASP A 47 -14.10 6.55 6.97
N PRO A 48 -13.94 7.88 6.84
CA PRO A 48 -12.89 8.45 5.99
C PRO A 48 -11.47 8.19 6.50
N ASN A 49 -11.34 7.66 7.71
CA ASN A 49 -10.05 7.37 8.32
C ASN A 49 -9.66 5.90 8.16
N ARG A 50 -10.49 5.09 7.53
CA ARG A 50 -10.26 3.68 7.32
C ARG A 50 -9.98 3.38 5.86
N PHE A 51 -8.91 2.62 5.61
CA PHE A 51 -8.47 2.27 4.26
C PHE A 51 -8.25 0.77 4.14
N TYR A 52 -8.42 0.28 2.91
CA TYR A 52 -8.19 -1.12 2.57
C TYR A 52 -7.26 -1.16 1.38
N PHE A 53 -6.30 -2.09 1.40
CA PHE A 53 -5.45 -2.34 0.24
C PHE A 53 -5.77 -3.73 -0.30
N TYR A 54 -5.92 -3.83 -1.61
CA TYR A 54 -6.04 -5.09 -2.32
C TYR A 54 -4.83 -5.20 -3.21
N GLU A 55 -3.92 -6.12 -2.86
CA GLU A 55 -2.63 -6.24 -3.52
C GLU A 55 -2.49 -7.65 -4.09
N VAL A 56 -2.04 -7.76 -5.34
CA VAL A 56 -1.83 -9.04 -6.00
C VAL A 56 -0.40 -9.11 -6.50
N TYR A 57 0.32 -10.16 -6.11
CA TYR A 57 1.69 -10.41 -6.53
C TYR A 57 1.76 -11.75 -7.26
N ARG A 58 2.68 -11.84 -8.23
CA ARG A 58 2.85 -13.05 -9.04
C ARG A 58 3.15 -14.26 -8.18
N ASP A 59 4.02 -14.10 -7.18
CA ASP A 59 4.46 -15.18 -6.29
C ASP A 59 5.04 -14.59 -4.98
N GLU A 60 5.47 -15.47 -4.08
CA GLU A 60 6.08 -15.06 -2.80
C GLU A 60 7.35 -14.25 -3.01
N ALA A 61 8.16 -14.60 -4.00
CA ALA A 61 9.38 -13.87 -4.29
C ALA A 61 9.08 -12.42 -4.71
N ALA A 62 8.01 -12.22 -5.47
CA ALA A 62 7.58 -10.87 -5.87
C ALA A 62 7.13 -10.04 -4.68
N LEU A 63 6.43 -10.65 -3.72
CA LEU A 63 6.02 -9.97 -2.50
C LEU A 63 7.24 -9.60 -1.65
N ASP A 64 8.21 -10.50 -1.51
CA ASP A 64 9.44 -10.23 -0.78
C ASP A 64 10.21 -9.08 -1.43
N ALA A 65 10.28 -9.08 -2.76
CA ALA A 65 10.93 -8.00 -3.52
C ALA A 65 10.24 -6.67 -3.27
N HIS A 66 8.89 -6.65 -3.23
CA HIS A 66 8.12 -5.45 -2.91
C HIS A 66 8.54 -4.84 -1.58
N ARG A 67 8.72 -5.67 -0.57
CA ARG A 67 9.10 -5.22 0.78
C ARG A 67 10.51 -4.65 0.86
N GLN A 68 11.33 -4.86 -0.16
CA GLN A 68 12.69 -4.33 -0.22
C GLN A 68 12.77 -3.01 -1.02
N THR A 69 11.66 -2.56 -1.62
CA THR A 69 11.67 -1.37 -2.46
C THR A 69 11.73 -0.08 -1.64
N PRO A 70 12.27 1.01 -2.22
CA PRO A 70 12.29 2.31 -1.55
C PRO A 70 10.88 2.84 -1.26
N HIS A 71 9.93 2.63 -2.18
CA HIS A 71 8.57 3.11 -2.00
C HIS A 71 7.85 2.39 -0.86
N PHE A 72 8.07 1.08 -0.70
CA PHE A 72 7.50 0.37 0.44
C PHE A 72 8.12 0.84 1.75
N LYS A 73 9.44 0.97 1.79
CA LYS A 73 10.15 1.40 3.01
C LYS A 73 9.71 2.81 3.43
N HIS A 74 9.53 3.70 2.46
CA HIS A 74 9.04 5.05 2.72
C HIS A 74 7.63 5.01 3.33
N TYR A 75 6.72 4.23 2.72
CA TYR A 75 5.38 4.05 3.24
C TYR A 75 5.40 3.49 4.67
N PHE A 76 6.20 2.44 4.89
CA PHE A 76 6.28 1.76 6.18
C PHE A 76 6.77 2.70 7.28
N GLU A 77 7.80 3.49 7.01
CA GLU A 77 8.33 4.45 7.97
C GLU A 77 7.32 5.53 8.31
N LYS A 78 6.65 6.09 7.30
CA LYS A 78 5.69 7.17 7.51
C LYS A 78 4.43 6.68 8.21
N SER A 79 3.98 5.46 7.91
CA SER A 79 2.76 4.92 8.51
C SER A 79 2.91 4.54 9.97
N ARG A 80 4.15 4.39 10.45
CA ARG A 80 4.45 4.05 11.85
C ARG A 80 4.44 5.25 12.80
N SER A 81 4.54 6.46 12.28
CA SER A 81 4.67 7.68 13.10
C SER A 81 3.34 8.30 13.53
#